data_571d9792d8ba4f28768cc79f05f4f7d7
#
_entry.id   571d9792d8ba4f28768cc79f05f4f7d7
#
_cell.length_a   1.000
_cell.length_b   1.000
_cell.length_c   1.000
_cell.angle_alpha   90.00
_cell.angle_beta   90.00
_cell.angle_gamma   90.00
#
_symmetry.space_group_name_H-M   'P 1'
#
loop_
_entity.id
_entity.type
_entity.pdbx_description
1 polymer ?
#
loop_
_entity_poly.entity_id
_entity_poly.type
_entity_poly.pdbx_seq_one_letter_code
_entity_poly.pdbx_strand_id
1 'polypeptide(L)'
;MEIGPLDVNLKPRNSTWVKFANVLFIDNPVGTGYSYVNNSNAYATNNTQIANDLVTLMAVFFNKLPEFQKVPLYIFSESYGGKMAASFAYALYKSCQAGKIPCNLQGVAFGDGWLSPLDSTSSWAKYLYSTSLLDGYEVQLVNKVVLEIHQAITSGRLKKATELWQSAQDLIDSLTYGINWYNILAPGEKLSPNVTLPYKHALYRTFQRLVAPYHGDALYNLMNGFIKQKLQVIPKNVTWGGQS
;
A
#
# COMPACT_ATOMS: atom_id res chain seq x y z
N MET A 1 -2.64 -13.27 -3.43
CA MET A 1 -1.93 -14.54 -3.24
C MET A 1 -1.47 -14.74 -1.82
N GLU A 2 -1.11 -13.72 -1.08
CA GLU A 2 -0.65 -13.85 0.32
C GLU A 2 -1.68 -14.49 1.24
N ILE A 3 -2.91 -14.04 1.17
CA ILE A 3 -4.03 -14.54 1.99
C ILE A 3 -5.12 -15.26 1.17
N GLY A 4 -5.04 -15.17 -0.16
CA GLY A 4 -6.02 -15.73 -1.08
C GLY A 4 -5.95 -17.25 -1.22
N PRO A 5 -6.95 -17.86 -1.86
CA PRO A 5 -7.10 -19.31 -1.94
C PRO A 5 -6.18 -19.98 -2.96
N LEU A 6 -5.59 -19.24 -3.90
CA LEU A 6 -4.79 -19.80 -4.98
C LEU A 6 -3.38 -19.16 -5.02
N ASP A 7 -2.42 -19.95 -5.46
CA ASP A 7 -1.08 -19.47 -5.84
C ASP A 7 -1.03 -18.99 -7.29
N VAL A 8 0.16 -18.58 -7.76
CA VAL A 8 0.39 -18.11 -9.16
C VAL A 8 0.16 -19.20 -10.22
N ASN A 9 0.16 -20.47 -9.82
CA ASN A 9 -0.12 -21.61 -10.70
C ASN A 9 -1.57 -22.07 -10.59
N LEU A 10 -2.45 -21.28 -9.96
CA LEU A 10 -3.85 -21.59 -9.68
C LEU A 10 -4.04 -22.84 -8.82
N LYS A 11 -3.04 -23.25 -8.04
CA LYS A 11 -3.14 -24.36 -7.11
C LYS A 11 -3.69 -23.87 -5.76
N PRO A 12 -4.52 -24.67 -5.09
CA PRO A 12 -5.03 -24.34 -3.77
C PRO A 12 -3.89 -24.13 -2.75
N ARG A 13 -4.05 -23.11 -1.91
CA ARG A 13 -3.11 -22.78 -0.84
C ARG A 13 -3.61 -23.30 0.50
N ASN A 14 -2.70 -23.87 1.30
CA ASN A 14 -3.03 -24.35 2.63
C ASN A 14 -3.30 -23.21 3.63
N SER A 15 -2.58 -22.09 3.51
CA SER A 15 -2.66 -20.92 4.38
C SER A 15 -3.52 -19.82 3.76
N THR A 16 -4.81 -20.09 3.55
CA THR A 16 -5.76 -19.10 3.00
C THR A 16 -6.78 -18.66 4.03
N TRP A 17 -7.10 -17.38 4.05
CA TRP A 17 -8.09 -16.81 4.98
C TRP A 17 -9.51 -17.24 4.67
N VAL A 18 -9.82 -17.64 3.43
CA VAL A 18 -11.16 -18.11 3.07
C VAL A 18 -11.57 -19.41 3.78
N LYS A 19 -10.64 -20.07 4.50
CA LYS A 19 -10.98 -21.18 5.40
C LYS A 19 -11.69 -20.75 6.67
N PHE A 20 -11.54 -19.48 7.07
CA PHE A 20 -11.98 -18.99 8.38
C PHE A 20 -13.01 -17.86 8.26
N ALA A 21 -13.04 -17.16 7.14
CA ALA A 21 -13.90 -16.00 6.93
C ALA A 21 -14.30 -15.85 5.46
N ASN A 22 -15.39 -15.12 5.21
CA ASN A 22 -15.65 -14.56 3.89
C ASN A 22 -14.63 -13.47 3.64
N VAL A 23 -14.01 -13.42 2.47
CA VAL A 23 -12.99 -12.41 2.14
C VAL A 23 -13.42 -11.67 0.89
N LEU A 24 -13.55 -10.35 1.00
CA LEU A 24 -13.77 -9.44 -0.11
C LEU A 24 -12.45 -8.77 -0.48
N PHE A 25 -11.91 -9.09 -1.65
CA PHE A 25 -10.73 -8.45 -2.20
C PHE A 25 -11.15 -7.28 -3.09
N ILE A 26 -10.55 -6.12 -2.86
CA ILE A 26 -10.85 -4.90 -3.62
C ILE A 26 -9.55 -4.37 -4.20
N ASP A 27 -9.47 -4.28 -5.53
CA ASP A 27 -8.38 -3.57 -6.21
C ASP A 27 -8.59 -2.06 -5.98
N ASN A 28 -7.79 -1.46 -5.10
CA ASN A 28 -7.94 -0.09 -4.62
C ASN A 28 -6.59 0.65 -4.62
N PRO A 29 -6.56 1.91 -5.07
CA PRO A 29 -7.66 2.73 -5.63
C PRO A 29 -8.02 2.37 -7.08
N VAL A 30 -8.94 3.14 -7.68
CA VAL A 30 -9.23 3.02 -9.13
C VAL A 30 -7.95 3.22 -9.93
N GLY A 31 -7.77 2.38 -10.97
CA GLY A 31 -6.53 2.34 -11.78
C GLY A 31 -5.54 1.29 -11.30
N THR A 32 -5.81 0.56 -10.21
CA THR A 32 -5.02 -0.59 -9.77
C THR A 32 -5.72 -1.89 -10.10
N GLY A 33 -4.94 -2.95 -10.33
CA GLY A 33 -5.47 -4.27 -10.64
C GLY A 33 -6.42 -4.23 -11.84
N TYR A 34 -7.65 -4.64 -11.62
CA TYR A 34 -8.74 -4.55 -12.61
C TYR A 34 -9.69 -3.36 -12.39
N SER A 35 -9.53 -2.61 -11.31
CA SER A 35 -10.29 -1.38 -11.11
C SER A 35 -9.86 -0.32 -12.12
N TYR A 36 -10.80 0.29 -12.82
CA TYR A 36 -10.50 1.19 -13.92
C TYR A 36 -11.38 2.44 -13.90
N VAL A 37 -10.96 3.44 -14.64
CA VAL A 37 -11.72 4.66 -14.92
C VAL A 37 -11.93 4.81 -16.43
N ASN A 38 -13.03 5.44 -16.81
CA ASN A 38 -13.31 5.76 -18.22
C ASN A 38 -12.58 7.03 -18.68
N ASN A 39 -12.11 7.85 -17.73
CA ASN A 39 -11.41 9.11 -17.99
C ASN A 39 -10.28 9.25 -16.97
N SER A 40 -9.09 9.61 -17.41
CA SER A 40 -7.92 9.82 -16.57
C SER A 40 -8.10 10.87 -15.47
N ASN A 41 -9.00 11.84 -15.65
CA ASN A 41 -9.33 12.82 -14.63
C ASN A 41 -10.09 12.22 -13.43
N ALA A 42 -10.57 11.00 -13.54
CA ALA A 42 -11.27 10.27 -12.48
C ALA A 42 -10.36 9.46 -11.57
N TYR A 43 -9.04 9.45 -11.82
CA TYR A 43 -8.11 8.85 -10.87
C TYR A 43 -8.15 9.56 -9.52
N ALA A 44 -8.08 8.77 -8.46
CA ALA A 44 -8.06 9.33 -7.12
C ALA A 44 -6.76 10.09 -6.84
N THR A 45 -6.86 11.31 -6.34
CA THR A 45 -5.72 12.19 -6.05
C THR A 45 -5.49 12.42 -4.55
N ASN A 46 -6.39 11.92 -3.71
CA ASN A 46 -6.29 12.05 -2.26
C ASN A 46 -7.06 10.93 -1.54
N ASN A 47 -6.74 10.73 -0.26
CA ASN A 47 -7.34 9.65 0.54
C ASN A 47 -8.85 9.84 0.79
N THR A 48 -9.35 11.06 0.81
CA THR A 48 -10.79 11.32 0.97
C THR A 48 -11.58 10.78 -0.22
N GLN A 49 -11.07 10.99 -1.42
CA GLN A 49 -11.68 10.45 -2.64
C GLN A 49 -11.66 8.93 -2.62
N ILE A 50 -10.51 8.32 -2.29
CA ILE A 50 -10.38 6.86 -2.16
C ILE A 50 -11.40 6.31 -1.15
N ALA A 51 -11.53 6.96 0.01
CA ALA A 51 -12.46 6.55 1.04
C ALA A 51 -13.92 6.62 0.57
N ASN A 52 -14.29 7.68 -0.15
CA ASN A 52 -15.64 7.85 -0.70
C ASN A 52 -15.96 6.82 -1.78
N ASP A 53 -15.00 6.47 -2.64
CA ASP A 53 -15.15 5.43 -3.64
C ASP A 53 -15.40 4.06 -2.98
N LEU A 54 -14.64 3.74 -1.94
CA LEU A 54 -14.82 2.50 -1.17
C LEU A 54 -16.16 2.48 -0.41
N VAL A 55 -16.60 3.61 0.17
CA VAL A 55 -17.93 3.73 0.80
C VAL A 55 -19.04 3.48 -0.23
N THR A 56 -18.89 4.04 -1.42
CA THR A 56 -19.85 3.83 -2.53
C THR A 56 -19.88 2.36 -2.95
N LEU A 57 -18.72 1.71 -3.07
CA LEU A 57 -18.63 0.28 -3.34
C LEU A 57 -19.36 -0.53 -2.27
N MET A 58 -19.14 -0.24 -0.97
CA MET A 58 -19.81 -0.96 0.11
C MET A 58 -21.31 -0.74 0.13
N ALA A 59 -21.79 0.45 -0.22
CA ALA A 59 -23.22 0.70 -0.36
C ALA A 59 -23.83 -0.19 -1.45
N VAL A 60 -23.18 -0.29 -2.60
CA VAL A 60 -23.60 -1.17 -3.70
C VAL A 60 -23.50 -2.65 -3.30
N PHE A 61 -22.43 -3.05 -2.65
CA PHE A 61 -22.20 -4.41 -2.17
C PHE A 61 -23.33 -4.87 -1.24
N PHE A 62 -23.63 -4.11 -0.19
CA PHE A 62 -24.69 -4.47 0.77
C PHE A 62 -26.10 -4.38 0.18
N ASN A 63 -26.30 -3.55 -0.86
CA ASN A 63 -27.57 -3.54 -1.58
C ASN A 63 -27.75 -4.78 -2.47
N LYS A 64 -26.67 -5.25 -3.09
CA LYS A 64 -26.68 -6.43 -3.97
C LYS A 64 -26.68 -7.75 -3.19
N LEU A 65 -26.06 -7.76 -2.03
CA LEU A 65 -25.84 -8.93 -1.17
C LEU A 65 -26.30 -8.62 0.26
N PRO A 66 -27.62 -8.48 0.49
CA PRO A 66 -28.16 -8.03 1.78
C PRO A 66 -27.88 -9.00 2.93
N GLU A 67 -27.57 -10.25 2.66
CA GLU A 67 -27.16 -11.26 3.65
C GLU A 67 -25.90 -10.87 4.41
N PHE A 68 -25.04 -10.03 3.83
CA PHE A 68 -23.82 -9.55 4.48
C PHE A 68 -24.01 -8.31 5.38
N GLN A 69 -25.15 -7.65 5.35
CA GLN A 69 -25.39 -6.41 6.11
C GLN A 69 -25.22 -6.59 7.63
N LYS A 70 -25.57 -7.76 8.16
CA LYS A 70 -25.47 -8.09 9.58
C LYS A 70 -24.21 -8.89 9.94
N VAL A 71 -23.46 -9.35 8.96
CA VAL A 71 -22.21 -10.08 9.18
C VAL A 71 -21.15 -9.11 9.74
N PRO A 72 -20.42 -9.49 10.80
CA PRO A 72 -19.30 -8.68 11.30
C PRO A 72 -18.31 -8.37 10.18
N LEU A 73 -18.07 -7.07 9.95
CA LEU A 73 -17.13 -6.58 8.95
C LEU A 73 -15.85 -6.12 9.63
N TYR A 74 -14.73 -6.59 9.13
CA TYR A 74 -13.39 -6.15 9.50
C TYR A 74 -12.65 -5.68 8.25
N ILE A 75 -11.94 -4.56 8.37
CA ILE A 75 -11.12 -4.00 7.29
C ILE A 75 -9.66 -4.32 7.60
N PHE A 76 -8.97 -4.93 6.64
CA PHE A 76 -7.55 -5.24 6.72
C PHE A 76 -6.80 -4.51 5.62
N SER A 77 -5.62 -4.02 5.95
CA SER A 77 -4.74 -3.36 4.98
C SER A 77 -3.28 -3.50 5.40
N GLU A 78 -2.39 -3.25 4.46
CA GLU A 78 -0.95 -3.29 4.66
C GLU A 78 -0.28 -2.05 4.07
N SER A 79 0.84 -1.62 4.66
CA SER A 79 1.71 -0.56 4.15
C SER A 79 0.95 0.74 3.87
N TYR A 80 1.02 1.29 2.65
CA TYR A 80 0.28 2.50 2.24
C TYR A 80 -1.24 2.35 2.39
N GLY A 81 -1.75 1.12 2.31
CA GLY A 81 -3.14 0.78 2.60
C GLY A 81 -3.60 1.20 4.00
N GLY A 82 -2.71 1.36 4.96
CA GLY A 82 -3.03 1.88 6.29
C GLY A 82 -3.73 3.23 6.24
N LYS A 83 -3.20 4.20 5.46
CA LYS A 83 -3.82 5.53 5.27
C LYS A 83 -5.19 5.42 4.59
N MET A 84 -5.28 4.57 3.57
CA MET A 84 -6.52 4.37 2.81
C MET A 84 -7.59 3.74 3.70
N ALA A 85 -7.25 2.66 4.40
CA ALA A 85 -8.18 1.94 5.26
C ALA A 85 -8.61 2.75 6.49
N ALA A 86 -7.74 3.56 7.08
CA ALA A 86 -8.11 4.45 8.18
C ALA A 86 -9.17 5.47 7.74
N SER A 87 -8.93 6.13 6.60
CA SER A 87 -9.88 7.10 6.02
C SER A 87 -11.19 6.42 5.62
N PHE A 88 -11.11 5.27 4.98
CA PHE A 88 -12.28 4.48 4.57
C PHE A 88 -13.10 3.99 5.77
N ALA A 89 -12.45 3.40 6.77
CA ALA A 89 -13.15 2.90 7.95
C ALA A 89 -13.90 4.02 8.69
N TYR A 90 -13.27 5.19 8.83
CA TYR A 90 -13.92 6.34 9.44
C TYR A 90 -15.12 6.82 8.61
N ALA A 91 -14.99 6.94 7.29
CA ALA A 91 -16.08 7.37 6.41
C ALA A 91 -17.24 6.35 6.41
N LEU A 92 -16.92 5.05 6.37
CA LEU A 92 -17.90 3.96 6.43
C LEU A 92 -18.63 3.97 7.78
N TYR A 93 -17.90 4.06 8.89
CA TYR A 93 -18.46 4.17 10.24
C TYR A 93 -19.47 5.31 10.35
N LYS A 94 -19.11 6.51 9.86
CA LYS A 94 -20.03 7.66 9.83
C LYS A 94 -21.27 7.40 8.97
N SER A 95 -21.11 6.73 7.84
CA SER A 95 -22.24 6.41 6.95
C SER A 95 -23.17 5.37 7.56
N CYS A 96 -22.63 4.38 8.27
CA CYS A 96 -23.41 3.37 8.99
C CYS A 96 -24.15 3.99 10.18
N GLN A 97 -23.49 4.82 10.98
CA GLN A 97 -24.13 5.55 12.10
C GLN A 97 -25.26 6.47 11.64
N ALA A 98 -25.10 7.10 10.47
CA ALA A 98 -26.14 7.94 9.88
C ALA A 98 -27.28 7.15 9.23
N GLY A 99 -27.26 5.82 9.29
CA GLY A 99 -28.26 4.95 8.66
C GLY A 99 -28.25 4.98 7.13
N LYS A 100 -27.20 5.52 6.50
CA LYS A 100 -27.08 5.59 5.04
C LYS A 100 -26.67 4.26 4.42
N ILE A 101 -25.90 3.46 5.14
CA ILE A 101 -25.44 2.15 4.72
C ILE A 101 -25.70 1.17 5.87
N PRO A 102 -26.47 0.11 5.65
CA PRO A 102 -26.65 -0.93 6.64
C PRO A 102 -25.34 -1.76 6.70
N CYS A 103 -24.59 -1.64 7.79
CA CYS A 103 -23.37 -2.42 7.98
C CYS A 103 -23.09 -2.71 9.44
N ASN A 104 -22.31 -3.76 9.69
CA ASN A 104 -21.86 -4.18 11.01
C ASN A 104 -20.33 -4.09 11.10
N LEU A 105 -19.79 -2.86 10.97
CA LEU A 105 -18.34 -2.62 11.08
C LEU A 105 -17.88 -2.84 12.51
N GLN A 106 -16.96 -3.79 12.72
CA GLN A 106 -16.45 -4.20 14.02
C GLN A 106 -15.01 -3.78 14.28
N GLY A 107 -14.19 -3.67 13.24
CA GLY A 107 -12.80 -3.33 13.46
C GLY A 107 -11.99 -3.09 12.19
N VAL A 108 -10.78 -2.59 12.43
CA VAL A 108 -9.77 -2.32 11.40
C VAL A 108 -8.44 -2.88 11.88
N ALA A 109 -7.70 -3.54 11.01
CA ALA A 109 -6.36 -4.02 11.29
C ALA A 109 -5.38 -3.50 10.24
N PHE A 110 -4.22 -3.07 10.70
CA PHE A 110 -3.15 -2.54 9.87
C PHE A 110 -1.90 -3.40 10.04
N GLY A 111 -1.42 -4.01 8.96
CA GLY A 111 -0.09 -4.60 8.88
C GLY A 111 0.90 -3.52 8.44
N ASP A 112 1.90 -3.22 9.29
CA ASP A 112 2.94 -2.18 9.04
C ASP A 112 2.40 -0.92 8.34
N GLY A 113 1.23 -0.44 8.77
CA GLY A 113 0.45 0.60 8.12
C GLY A 113 1.15 1.96 8.11
N TRP A 114 1.27 2.56 6.94
CA TRP A 114 1.80 3.92 6.77
C TRP A 114 0.77 4.96 7.19
N LEU A 115 0.59 5.15 8.51
CA LEU A 115 -0.42 6.05 9.09
C LEU A 115 0.15 7.44 9.39
N SER A 116 1.32 7.48 10.01
CA SER A 116 2.02 8.70 10.38
C SER A 116 3.44 8.69 9.82
N PRO A 117 3.70 9.38 8.70
CA PRO A 117 5.04 9.45 8.13
C PRO A 117 6.08 9.98 9.11
N LEU A 118 5.70 10.90 9.99
CA LEU A 118 6.60 11.47 10.99
C LEU A 118 7.03 10.44 12.02
N ASP A 119 6.07 9.72 12.62
CA ASP A 119 6.37 8.72 13.63
C ASP A 119 7.19 7.57 13.04
N SER A 120 6.85 7.14 11.82
CA SER A 120 7.61 6.11 11.12
C SER A 120 9.06 6.54 10.89
N THR A 121 9.30 7.72 10.33
CA THR A 121 10.67 8.21 10.07
C THR A 121 11.46 8.43 11.35
N SER A 122 10.81 8.86 12.43
CA SER A 122 11.44 9.08 13.74
C SER A 122 11.92 7.77 14.38
N SER A 123 11.37 6.63 14.00
CA SER A 123 11.78 5.33 14.54
C SER A 123 13.00 4.71 13.83
N TRP A 124 13.31 5.13 12.60
CA TRP A 124 14.31 4.46 11.74
C TRP A 124 15.72 4.45 12.34
N ALA A 125 16.23 5.61 12.72
CA ALA A 125 17.59 5.72 13.27
C ALA A 125 17.77 4.86 14.52
N LYS A 126 16.81 4.90 15.44
CA LYS A 126 16.83 4.11 16.67
C LYS A 126 16.79 2.61 16.39
N TYR A 127 15.93 2.18 15.48
CA TYR A 127 15.82 0.78 15.09
C TYR A 127 17.12 0.27 14.46
N LEU A 128 17.67 1.00 13.50
CA LEU A 128 18.89 0.63 12.81
C LEU A 128 20.12 0.63 13.74
N TYR A 129 20.16 1.53 14.72
CA TYR A 129 21.16 1.52 15.77
C TYR A 129 21.07 0.26 16.65
N SER A 130 19.85 -0.09 17.08
CA SER A 130 19.65 -1.27 17.95
C SER A 130 19.95 -2.59 17.25
N THR A 131 19.95 -2.62 15.92
CA THR A 131 20.34 -3.77 15.08
C THR A 131 21.78 -3.70 14.58
N SER A 132 22.56 -2.73 15.07
CA SER A 132 23.97 -2.50 14.68
C SER A 132 24.16 -2.21 13.18
N LEU A 133 23.16 -1.68 12.52
CA LEU A 133 23.23 -1.24 11.12
C LEU A 133 23.66 0.22 10.96
N LEU A 134 23.55 1.01 12.02
CA LEU A 134 24.08 2.37 12.12
C LEU A 134 24.90 2.50 13.41
N ASP A 135 25.95 3.31 13.39
CA ASP A 135 26.68 3.74 14.57
C ASP A 135 26.09 5.03 15.19
N GLY A 136 26.68 5.48 16.32
CA GLY A 136 26.17 6.65 17.03
C GLY A 136 26.32 7.97 16.26
N TYR A 137 27.30 8.09 15.36
CA TYR A 137 27.47 9.25 14.51
C TYR A 137 26.44 9.26 13.37
N GLU A 138 26.26 8.11 12.74
CA GLU A 138 25.30 7.92 11.64
C GLU A 138 23.85 8.16 12.08
N VAL A 139 23.50 7.73 13.31
CA VAL A 139 22.22 8.07 13.96
C VAL A 139 21.97 9.57 14.02
N GLN A 140 23.02 10.37 14.36
CA GLN A 140 22.88 11.83 14.40
C GLN A 140 22.61 12.41 13.01
N LEU A 141 23.26 11.88 11.96
CA LEU A 141 23.01 12.31 10.58
C LEU A 141 21.56 12.03 10.15
N VAL A 142 21.04 10.83 10.39
CA VAL A 142 19.66 10.50 10.07
C VAL A 142 18.67 11.36 10.87
N ASN A 143 18.88 11.49 12.18
CA ASN A 143 18.01 12.31 13.04
C ASN A 143 17.97 13.79 12.63
N LYS A 144 19.05 14.33 12.07
CA LYS A 144 19.05 15.69 11.53
C LYS A 144 18.04 15.84 10.38
N VAL A 145 18.04 14.90 9.43
CA VAL A 145 17.07 14.92 8.32
C VAL A 145 15.63 14.69 8.84
N VAL A 146 15.44 13.81 9.80
CA VAL A 146 14.13 13.59 10.45
C VAL A 146 13.62 14.87 11.11
N LEU A 147 14.48 15.64 11.77
CA LEU A 147 14.11 16.93 12.34
C LEU A 147 13.65 17.94 11.25
N GLU A 148 14.33 17.96 10.11
CA GLU A 148 13.93 18.79 8.98
C GLU A 148 12.57 18.36 8.40
N ILE A 149 12.30 17.05 8.34
CA ILE A 149 10.97 16.50 7.97
C ILE A 149 9.91 17.02 8.94
N HIS A 150 10.15 16.92 10.24
CA HIS A 150 9.23 17.42 11.27
C HIS A 150 8.94 18.91 11.08
N GLN A 151 9.96 19.73 10.90
CA GLN A 151 9.81 21.16 10.68
C GLN A 151 9.03 21.47 9.39
N ALA A 152 9.24 20.69 8.33
CA ALA A 152 8.51 20.86 7.07
C ALA A 152 7.03 20.53 7.23
N ILE A 153 6.70 19.45 7.94
CA ILE A 153 5.31 19.05 8.23
C ILE A 153 4.61 20.10 9.09
N THR A 154 5.22 20.51 10.20
CA THR A 154 4.61 21.47 11.14
C THR A 154 4.41 22.86 10.52
N SER A 155 5.22 23.23 9.54
CA SER A 155 5.08 24.48 8.77
C SER A 155 4.20 24.34 7.52
N GLY A 156 3.53 23.19 7.31
CA GLY A 156 2.63 22.96 6.17
C GLY A 156 3.35 22.77 4.82
N ARG A 157 4.69 22.66 4.81
CA ARG A 157 5.50 22.48 3.59
C ARG A 157 5.56 20.99 3.20
N LEU A 158 4.39 20.39 2.90
CA LEU A 158 4.26 18.93 2.73
C LEU A 158 5.07 18.38 1.56
N LYS A 159 5.18 19.13 0.45
CA LYS A 159 6.03 18.73 -0.67
C LYS A 159 7.50 18.61 -0.23
N LYS A 160 8.00 19.61 0.52
CA LYS A 160 9.37 19.58 1.06
C LYS A 160 9.56 18.42 2.04
N ALA A 161 8.55 18.12 2.87
CA ALA A 161 8.60 16.95 3.75
C ALA A 161 8.74 15.63 2.98
N THR A 162 8.05 15.49 1.85
CA THR A 162 8.17 14.30 0.98
C THR A 162 9.55 14.19 0.34
N GLU A 163 10.13 15.32 -0.11
CA GLU A 163 11.49 15.34 -0.65
C GLU A 163 12.53 14.96 0.41
N LEU A 164 12.38 15.47 1.64
CA LEU A 164 13.26 15.14 2.77
C LEU A 164 13.11 13.70 3.22
N TRP A 165 11.88 13.15 3.20
CA TRP A 165 11.63 11.73 3.45
C TRP A 165 12.42 10.86 2.47
N GLN A 166 12.42 11.19 1.19
CA GLN A 166 13.23 10.49 0.20
C GLN A 166 14.73 10.63 0.51
N SER A 167 15.18 11.84 0.84
CA SER A 167 16.59 12.08 1.21
C SER A 167 17.02 11.28 2.44
N ALA A 168 16.11 11.05 3.41
CA ALA A 168 16.40 10.22 4.57
C ALA A 168 16.58 8.74 4.18
N GLN A 169 15.79 8.23 3.23
CA GLN A 169 15.96 6.88 2.70
C GLN A 169 17.29 6.74 1.95
N ASP A 170 17.61 7.69 1.06
CA ASP A 170 18.85 7.68 0.31
C ASP A 170 20.08 7.74 1.23
N LEU A 171 19.99 8.52 2.32
CA LEU A 171 21.04 8.60 3.34
C LEU A 171 21.21 7.25 4.06
N ILE A 172 20.12 6.63 4.51
CA ILE A 172 20.17 5.32 5.17
C ILE A 172 20.72 4.26 4.21
N ASP A 173 20.28 4.24 2.96
CA ASP A 173 20.80 3.32 1.94
C ASP A 173 22.31 3.49 1.76
N SER A 174 22.80 4.73 1.77
CA SER A 174 24.24 5.03 1.66
C SER A 174 25.02 4.54 2.89
N LEU A 175 24.52 4.82 4.09
CA LEU A 175 25.18 4.48 5.35
C LEU A 175 25.18 2.96 5.61
N THR A 176 24.14 2.25 5.17
CA THR A 176 24.00 0.80 5.37
C THR A 176 24.44 -0.04 4.17
N TYR A 177 25.05 0.58 3.16
CA TYR A 177 25.44 -0.09 1.90
C TYR A 177 24.28 -0.79 1.18
N GLY A 178 23.09 -0.22 1.25
CA GLY A 178 21.91 -0.73 0.57
C GLY A 178 21.14 -1.76 1.39
N ILE A 179 20.58 -1.34 2.51
CA ILE A 179 19.73 -2.20 3.35
C ILE A 179 18.52 -2.71 2.55
N ASN A 180 18.11 -3.94 2.85
CA ASN A 180 16.81 -4.41 2.39
C ASN A 180 15.71 -3.89 3.34
N TRP A 181 14.93 -2.93 2.89
CA TRP A 181 13.87 -2.27 3.68
C TRP A 181 12.74 -3.19 4.12
N TYR A 182 12.59 -4.35 3.49
CA TYR A 182 11.53 -5.33 3.78
C TYR A 182 12.03 -6.51 4.62
N ASN A 183 13.32 -6.80 4.54
CA ASN A 183 13.93 -7.86 5.30
C ASN A 183 15.39 -7.51 5.59
N ILE A 184 15.67 -6.93 6.73
CA ILE A 184 17.01 -6.53 7.14
C ILE A 184 17.99 -7.71 7.29
N LEU A 185 17.48 -8.94 7.33
CA LEU A 185 18.31 -10.16 7.37
C LEU A 185 18.71 -10.64 5.96
N ALA A 186 18.05 -10.13 4.92
CA ALA A 186 18.41 -10.42 3.54
C ALA A 186 19.46 -9.43 3.04
N PRO A 187 20.35 -9.85 2.12
CA PRO A 187 21.25 -8.91 1.45
C PRO A 187 20.44 -7.81 0.77
N GLY A 188 20.85 -6.56 0.96
CA GLY A 188 20.36 -5.44 0.19
C GLY A 188 20.77 -5.54 -1.29
N GLU A 189 20.08 -4.86 -2.18
CA GLU A 189 20.57 -4.68 -3.54
C GLU A 189 21.84 -3.81 -3.48
N LYS A 190 22.96 -4.32 -4.01
CA LYS A 190 24.20 -3.53 -4.12
C LYS A 190 23.89 -2.29 -4.96
N LEU A 191 23.98 -1.13 -4.34
CA LEU A 191 23.98 0.13 -5.07
C LEU A 191 25.20 0.11 -6.01
N SER A 192 24.97 0.24 -7.31
CA SER A 192 26.10 0.44 -8.23
C SER A 192 26.78 1.77 -7.87
N PRO A 193 28.11 1.81 -7.64
CA PRO A 193 28.81 3.02 -7.16
C PRO A 193 28.69 4.25 -8.07
N ASN A 194 28.14 4.10 -9.28
CA ASN A 194 28.15 5.11 -10.33
C ASN A 194 26.76 5.62 -10.73
N VAL A 195 25.70 5.37 -9.94
CA VAL A 195 24.34 5.74 -10.34
C VAL A 195 23.77 6.85 -9.47
N THR A 196 24.05 8.09 -9.85
CA THR A 196 23.22 9.25 -9.50
C THR A 196 21.93 9.17 -10.30
N LEU A 197 20.88 8.59 -9.70
CA LEU A 197 19.59 8.47 -10.38
C LEU A 197 18.68 9.66 -10.02
N PRO A 198 17.99 10.27 -11.00
CA PRO A 198 17.00 11.31 -10.74
C PRO A 198 15.86 10.81 -9.86
N TYR A 199 15.24 11.71 -9.08
CA TYR A 199 14.13 11.47 -8.14
C TYR A 199 13.02 10.53 -8.65
N LYS A 200 12.65 10.61 -9.91
CA LYS A 200 11.66 9.69 -10.52
C LYS A 200 12.07 8.21 -10.48
N HIS A 201 13.35 7.91 -10.42
CA HIS A 201 13.84 6.55 -10.36
C HIS A 201 13.83 5.93 -8.94
N ALA A 202 13.78 6.73 -7.88
CA ALA A 202 13.70 6.20 -6.52
C ALA A 202 12.33 5.57 -6.24
N LEU A 203 11.24 6.24 -6.62
CA LEU A 203 9.88 5.67 -6.61
C LEU A 203 9.77 4.44 -7.50
N TYR A 204 10.39 4.46 -8.67
CA TYR A 204 10.43 3.32 -9.58
C TYR A 204 11.22 2.13 -8.99
N ARG A 205 12.32 2.38 -8.28
CA ARG A 205 13.07 1.33 -7.56
C ARG A 205 12.27 0.74 -6.39
N THR A 206 11.61 1.60 -5.61
CA THR A 206 10.71 1.15 -4.55
C THR A 206 9.58 0.30 -5.14
N PHE A 207 8.97 0.74 -6.23
CA PHE A 207 7.99 -0.02 -6.98
C PHE A 207 8.57 -1.34 -7.52
N GLN A 208 9.75 -1.33 -8.12
CA GLN A 208 10.42 -2.55 -8.60
C GLN A 208 10.75 -3.52 -7.46
N ARG A 209 11.21 -3.04 -6.32
CA ARG A 209 11.47 -3.89 -5.15
C ARG A 209 10.20 -4.53 -4.59
N LEU A 210 9.09 -3.76 -4.56
CA LEU A 210 7.82 -4.19 -3.99
C LEU A 210 7.01 -5.07 -4.91
N VAL A 211 7.05 -4.76 -6.16
CA VAL A 211 6.05 -5.21 -7.14
C VAL A 211 6.69 -6.08 -8.23
N ALA A 212 7.96 -5.86 -8.58
CA ALA A 212 8.64 -6.65 -9.58
C ALA A 212 8.76 -8.16 -9.27
N PRO A 213 8.93 -8.61 -8.02
CA PRO A 213 8.84 -10.04 -7.71
C PRO A 213 7.45 -10.63 -8.00
N TYR A 214 6.40 -9.80 -7.98
CA TYR A 214 5.02 -10.18 -8.26
C TYR A 214 4.57 -9.85 -9.69
N HIS A 215 5.32 -8.99 -10.40
CA HIS A 215 5.11 -8.64 -11.82
C HIS A 215 6.03 -9.41 -12.76
N GLY A 216 6.54 -10.56 -12.35
CA GLY A 216 7.13 -11.47 -13.32
C GLY A 216 6.15 -11.71 -14.46
N ASP A 217 6.65 -11.82 -15.68
CA ASP A 217 5.86 -12.05 -16.90
C ASP A 217 4.75 -13.10 -16.72
N ALA A 218 4.98 -14.09 -15.85
CA ALA A 218 4.02 -15.16 -15.57
C ALA A 218 2.73 -14.66 -14.91
N LEU A 219 2.79 -13.79 -13.88
CA LEU A 219 1.58 -13.25 -13.23
C LEU A 219 0.86 -12.26 -14.13
N TYR A 220 1.61 -11.36 -14.76
CA TYR A 220 1.04 -10.41 -15.73
C TYR A 220 0.31 -11.13 -16.86
N ASN A 221 0.92 -12.16 -17.46
CA ASN A 221 0.32 -12.96 -18.53
C ASN A 221 -0.90 -13.74 -18.03
N LEU A 222 -0.85 -14.32 -16.83
CA LEU A 222 -1.98 -15.01 -16.23
C LEU A 222 -3.18 -14.08 -16.05
N MET A 223 -2.96 -12.90 -15.44
CA MET A 223 -4.02 -11.95 -15.13
C MET A 223 -4.59 -11.31 -16.41
N ASN A 224 -3.77 -10.87 -17.35
CA ASN A 224 -4.24 -10.26 -18.58
C ASN A 224 -4.70 -11.26 -19.65
N GLY A 225 -4.37 -12.53 -19.50
CA GLY A 225 -4.81 -13.64 -20.36
C GLY A 225 -6.00 -14.40 -19.77
N PHE A 226 -5.72 -15.55 -19.21
CA PHE A 226 -6.72 -16.51 -18.74
C PHE A 226 -7.72 -15.94 -17.74
N ILE A 227 -7.25 -15.21 -16.70
CA ILE A 227 -8.15 -14.68 -15.68
C ILE A 227 -9.09 -13.63 -16.26
N LYS A 228 -8.55 -12.66 -17.02
CA LYS A 228 -9.36 -11.63 -17.69
C LYS A 228 -10.45 -12.24 -18.58
N GLN A 229 -10.08 -13.25 -19.37
CA GLN A 229 -11.03 -13.97 -20.23
C GLN A 229 -12.09 -14.70 -19.43
N LYS A 230 -11.71 -15.33 -18.33
CA LYS A 230 -12.64 -16.08 -17.47
C LYS A 230 -13.64 -15.18 -16.76
N LEU A 231 -13.22 -13.99 -16.32
CA LEU A 231 -14.07 -13.05 -15.60
C LEU A 231 -15.11 -12.38 -16.52
N GLN A 232 -14.80 -12.12 -17.77
CA GLN A 232 -15.68 -11.53 -18.80
C GLN A 232 -16.32 -10.17 -18.43
N VAL A 233 -15.87 -9.54 -17.36
CA VAL A 233 -16.42 -8.26 -16.86
C VAL A 233 -15.45 -7.10 -17.04
N ILE A 234 -14.23 -7.37 -17.47
CA ILE A 234 -13.17 -6.38 -17.64
C ILE A 234 -13.18 -5.88 -19.10
N PRO A 235 -13.27 -4.57 -19.34
CA PRO A 235 -13.20 -4.01 -20.69
C PRO A 235 -11.90 -4.42 -21.41
N LYS A 236 -11.96 -4.57 -22.73
CA LYS A 236 -10.81 -5.03 -23.52
C LYS A 236 -9.57 -4.12 -23.40
N ASN A 237 -9.80 -2.82 -23.30
CA ASN A 237 -8.75 -1.80 -23.16
C ASN A 237 -8.19 -1.65 -21.74
N VAL A 238 -8.75 -2.33 -20.74
CA VAL A 238 -8.22 -2.34 -19.37
C VAL A 238 -7.17 -3.43 -19.23
N THR A 239 -5.99 -3.06 -18.78
CA THR A 239 -4.88 -3.98 -18.51
C THR A 239 -4.67 -4.10 -17.01
N TRP A 240 -4.57 -5.32 -16.50
CA TRP A 240 -4.22 -5.55 -15.11
C TRP A 240 -2.79 -5.09 -14.85
N GLY A 241 -2.61 -4.27 -13.84
CA GLY A 241 -1.31 -3.70 -13.47
C GLY A 241 -1.49 -2.50 -12.54
N GLY A 242 -0.41 -1.99 -12.00
CA GLY A 242 -0.42 -0.73 -11.24
C GLY A 242 -0.44 0.46 -12.20
N GLN A 243 -1.51 1.20 -12.23
CA GLN A 243 -1.73 2.31 -13.18
C GLN A 243 -2.03 3.64 -12.49
N SER A 244 -2.24 3.63 -11.19
CA SER A 244 -2.59 4.80 -10.38
C SER A 244 -1.39 5.66 -10.04
#